data_58b999870ca6690e936d790fc93dc12d
#
_entry.id   58b999870ca6690e936d790fc93dc12d
#
_cell.length_a   1.000
_cell.length_b   1.000
_cell.length_c   1.000
_cell.angle_alpha   90.00
_cell.angle_beta   90.00
_cell.angle_gamma   90.00
#
_symmetry.space_group_name_H-M   'P 1'
#
loop_
_entity.id
_entity.type
_entity.pdbx_description
1 polymer ?
#
loop_
_entity_poly.entity_id
_entity_poly.type
_entity_poly.pdbx_seq_one_letter_code
_entity_poly.pdbx_strand_id
1 'polypeptide(L)'
;MVLGFDTTLTYEKIRKACKFIAEGKRYIATHPDFNCPTADGFMPDTGSMMAMFKASTGKDPEVMGKPHAHTVEYLTEKLGCEKEELCFIGDRLETDIAIGMDNGVTSVLVLTGVTDLASYEKSDIKASFVAKSLKALSEEL
;
A
#
# COMPACT_ATOMS: atom_id res chain seq x y z
N MET A 1 10.46 -5.79 -15.02
CA MET A 1 10.75 -4.43 -14.52
C MET A 1 10.07 -4.26 -13.17
N VAL A 2 10.78 -3.69 -12.18
CA VAL A 2 10.21 -3.39 -10.86
C VAL A 2 10.16 -1.87 -10.73
N LEU A 3 9.00 -1.35 -10.32
CA LEU A 3 8.76 0.06 -9.98
C LEU A 3 8.65 0.18 -8.47
N GLY A 4 9.40 1.06 -7.87
CA GLY A 4 9.29 1.46 -6.48
C GLY A 4 9.42 2.97 -6.35
N PHE A 5 9.36 3.48 -5.12
CA PHE A 5 9.57 4.88 -4.83
C PHE A 5 10.99 5.32 -5.22
N ASP A 6 11.11 6.28 -6.13
CA ASP A 6 12.38 6.75 -6.69
C ASP A 6 12.40 8.28 -6.80
N THR A 7 13.01 8.94 -5.81
CA THR A 7 13.20 10.40 -5.81
C THR A 7 14.27 10.87 -6.80
N THR A 8 14.94 9.94 -7.47
CA THR A 8 15.96 10.22 -8.50
C THR A 8 15.49 9.88 -9.91
N LEU A 9 14.16 9.81 -10.11
CA LEU A 9 13.56 9.46 -11.39
C LEU A 9 14.00 10.45 -12.48
N THR A 10 14.54 9.91 -13.58
CA THR A 10 14.97 10.70 -14.74
C THR A 10 14.15 10.31 -15.97
N TYR A 11 14.09 11.20 -16.96
CA TYR A 11 13.42 10.89 -18.22
C TYR A 11 13.99 9.64 -18.92
N GLU A 12 15.30 9.41 -18.81
CA GLU A 12 15.94 8.21 -19.35
C GLU A 12 15.46 6.92 -18.65
N LYS A 13 15.28 6.94 -17.32
CA LYS A 13 14.68 5.82 -16.59
C LYS A 13 13.24 5.57 -17.04
N ILE A 14 12.44 6.65 -17.19
CA ILE A 14 11.05 6.58 -17.69
C ILE A 14 11.02 5.95 -19.09
N ARG A 15 11.84 6.44 -20.01
CA ARG A 15 11.93 5.93 -21.38
C ARG A 15 12.27 4.44 -21.44
N LYS A 16 13.25 4.00 -20.64
CA LYS A 16 13.64 2.57 -20.55
C LYS A 16 12.52 1.71 -19.97
N ALA A 17 11.85 2.19 -18.93
CA ALA A 17 10.73 1.48 -18.31
C ALA A 17 9.57 1.32 -19.30
N CYS A 18 9.17 2.38 -19.99
CA CYS A 18 8.14 2.31 -21.03
C CYS A 18 8.49 1.28 -22.11
N LYS A 19 9.76 1.24 -22.56
CA LYS A 19 10.23 0.24 -23.54
C LYS A 19 10.02 -1.18 -23.00
N PHE A 20 10.46 -1.49 -21.78
CA PHE A 20 10.31 -2.82 -21.19
C PHE A 20 8.84 -3.23 -21.03
N ILE A 21 7.98 -2.29 -20.61
CA ILE A 21 6.55 -2.53 -20.49
C ILE A 21 5.93 -2.82 -21.87
N ALA A 22 6.27 -2.04 -22.89
CA ALA A 22 5.79 -2.23 -24.26
C ALA A 22 6.25 -3.56 -24.85
N GLU A 23 7.46 -4.02 -24.52
CA GLU A 23 8.00 -5.33 -24.91
C GLU A 23 7.36 -6.50 -24.17
N GLY A 24 6.38 -6.25 -23.27
CA GLY A 24 5.67 -7.28 -22.51
C GLY A 24 6.51 -7.90 -21.38
N LYS A 25 7.56 -7.23 -20.91
CA LYS A 25 8.30 -7.67 -19.72
C LYS A 25 7.40 -7.58 -18.48
N ARG A 26 7.53 -8.54 -17.55
CA ARG A 26 6.81 -8.51 -16.28
C ARG A 26 7.00 -7.15 -15.61
N TYR A 27 5.88 -6.49 -15.29
CA TYR A 27 5.83 -5.16 -14.69
C TYR A 27 5.25 -5.27 -13.29
N ILE A 28 6.07 -5.03 -12.27
CA ILE A 28 5.74 -5.13 -10.86
C ILE A 28 5.89 -3.76 -10.22
N ALA A 29 4.97 -3.39 -9.33
CA ALA A 29 5.07 -2.24 -8.44
C ALA A 29 5.10 -2.69 -6.98
N THR A 30 5.88 -1.99 -6.16
CA THR A 30 6.04 -2.31 -4.74
C THR A 30 4.81 -1.97 -3.91
N HIS A 31 4.12 -0.86 -4.25
CA HIS A 31 2.92 -0.37 -3.56
C HIS A 31 2.17 0.63 -4.45
N PRO A 32 0.88 0.90 -4.19
CA PRO A 32 0.04 1.75 -5.05
C PRO A 32 -0.10 3.20 -4.56
N ASP A 33 0.56 3.60 -3.47
CA ASP A 33 0.37 4.91 -2.86
C ASP A 33 0.71 6.04 -3.82
N PHE A 34 -0.21 7.01 -3.98
CA PHE A 34 -0.03 8.14 -4.89
C PHE A 34 0.89 9.21 -4.33
N ASN A 35 0.88 9.40 -3.02
CA ASN A 35 1.61 10.47 -2.35
C ASN A 35 2.31 9.97 -1.08
N CYS A 36 3.52 10.47 -0.87
CA CYS A 36 4.25 10.33 0.38
C CYS A 36 4.14 11.65 1.16
N PRO A 37 3.62 11.68 2.40
CA PRO A 37 3.57 12.88 3.22
C PRO A 37 4.97 13.41 3.55
N THR A 38 5.11 14.74 3.57
CA THR A 38 6.33 15.44 3.96
C THR A 38 6.00 16.54 4.97
N ALA A 39 7.00 17.13 5.59
CA ALA A 39 6.80 18.21 6.56
C ALA A 39 6.14 19.48 5.97
N ASP A 40 6.31 19.69 4.67
CA ASP A 40 5.82 20.83 3.90
C ASP A 40 4.67 20.47 2.92
N GLY A 41 4.10 19.27 3.03
CA GLY A 41 2.98 18.84 2.19
C GLY A 41 3.07 17.36 1.79
N PHE A 42 3.30 17.10 0.50
CA PHE A 42 3.46 15.74 -0.02
C PHE A 42 4.37 15.71 -1.25
N MET A 43 4.93 14.55 -1.55
CA MET A 43 5.62 14.29 -2.80
C MET A 43 4.98 13.12 -3.56
N PRO A 44 5.08 13.08 -4.91
CA PRO A 44 4.58 11.95 -5.70
C PRO A 44 5.27 10.65 -5.29
N ASP A 45 4.48 9.59 -5.14
CA ASP A 45 4.95 8.25 -4.81
C ASP A 45 4.73 7.27 -5.97
N THR A 46 4.95 6.00 -5.74
CA THR A 46 4.91 4.90 -6.73
C THR A 46 3.61 4.88 -7.53
N GLY A 47 2.45 5.11 -6.90
CA GLY A 47 1.15 5.19 -7.57
C GLY A 47 1.06 6.31 -8.62
N SER A 48 1.67 7.47 -8.35
CA SER A 48 1.77 8.56 -9.34
C SER A 48 2.63 8.15 -10.54
N MET A 49 3.72 7.42 -10.31
CA MET A 49 4.56 6.88 -11.38
C MET A 49 3.83 5.79 -12.17
N MET A 50 3.04 4.93 -11.51
CA MET A 50 2.18 3.93 -12.16
C MET A 50 1.19 4.62 -13.12
N ALA A 51 0.53 5.70 -12.68
CA ALA A 51 -0.41 6.46 -13.51
C ALA A 51 0.28 7.05 -14.75
N MET A 52 1.48 7.58 -14.60
CA MET A 52 2.29 8.09 -15.73
C MET A 52 2.65 6.97 -16.73
N PHE A 53 3.09 5.80 -16.25
CA PHE A 53 3.40 4.66 -17.11
C PHE A 53 2.14 4.09 -17.78
N LYS A 54 1.01 4.03 -17.06
CA LYS A 54 -0.28 3.62 -17.64
C LYS A 54 -0.71 4.55 -18.76
N ALA A 55 -0.61 5.87 -18.55
CA ALA A 55 -0.94 6.85 -19.59
C ALA A 55 -0.09 6.69 -20.85
N SER A 56 1.19 6.32 -20.72
CA SER A 56 2.12 6.13 -21.84
C SER A 56 2.01 4.77 -22.51
N THR A 57 1.74 3.69 -21.77
CA THR A 57 1.86 2.31 -22.27
C THR A 57 0.54 1.55 -22.30
N GLY A 58 -0.51 2.06 -21.65
CA GLY A 58 -1.80 1.38 -21.50
C GLY A 58 -1.76 0.17 -20.55
N LYS A 59 -0.66 -0.04 -19.81
CA LYS A 59 -0.46 -1.21 -18.96
C LYS A 59 -0.43 -0.83 -17.48
N ASP A 60 -1.03 -1.68 -16.65
CA ASP A 60 -0.92 -1.64 -15.19
C ASP A 60 0.11 -2.64 -14.69
N PRO A 61 0.80 -2.37 -13.56
CA PRO A 61 1.68 -3.32 -12.91
C PRO A 61 0.89 -4.36 -12.10
N GLU A 62 1.56 -5.48 -11.83
CA GLU A 62 1.22 -6.35 -10.71
C GLU A 62 1.72 -5.68 -9.42
N VAL A 63 0.82 -5.30 -8.54
CA VAL A 63 1.18 -4.68 -7.25
C VAL A 63 1.40 -5.76 -6.21
N MET A 64 2.60 -5.77 -5.59
CA MET A 64 2.99 -6.81 -4.62
C MET A 64 2.72 -6.41 -3.17
N GLY A 65 2.64 -5.12 -2.89
CA GLY A 65 2.41 -4.59 -1.55
C GLY A 65 0.92 -4.61 -1.13
N LYS A 66 0.66 -4.13 0.08
CA LYS A 66 -0.69 -3.91 0.59
C LYS A 66 -1.54 -3.13 -0.41
N PRO A 67 -2.83 -3.44 -0.58
CA PRO A 67 -3.65 -4.39 0.17
C PRO A 67 -3.70 -5.82 -0.41
N HIS A 68 -2.85 -6.14 -1.37
CA HIS A 68 -2.92 -7.40 -2.13
C HIS A 68 -2.49 -8.63 -1.31
N ALA A 69 -3.09 -9.78 -1.63
CA ALA A 69 -2.91 -11.05 -0.94
C ALA A 69 -1.45 -11.53 -0.84
N HIS A 70 -0.60 -11.17 -1.81
CA HIS A 70 0.82 -11.55 -1.81
C HIS A 70 1.56 -11.18 -0.52
N THR A 71 1.16 -10.08 0.16
CA THR A 71 1.76 -9.70 1.44
C THR A 71 1.36 -10.68 2.55
N VAL A 72 0.10 -11.11 2.59
CA VAL A 72 -0.39 -12.09 3.57
C VAL A 72 0.25 -13.46 3.31
N GLU A 73 0.23 -13.93 2.07
CA GLU A 73 0.84 -15.20 1.64
C GLU A 73 2.32 -15.28 2.04
N TYR A 74 3.09 -14.21 1.74
CA TYR A 74 4.49 -14.15 2.12
C TYR A 74 4.71 -14.19 3.63
N LEU A 75 3.87 -13.49 4.41
CA LEU A 75 4.02 -13.45 5.87
C LEU A 75 3.65 -14.78 6.52
N THR A 76 2.55 -15.42 6.10
CA THR A 76 2.15 -16.74 6.62
C THR A 76 3.22 -17.79 6.32
N GLU A 77 3.75 -17.81 5.09
CA GLU A 77 4.84 -18.72 4.72
C GLU A 77 6.10 -18.46 5.54
N LYS A 78 6.52 -17.20 5.65
CA LYS A 78 7.76 -16.81 6.32
C LYS A 78 7.73 -17.03 7.83
N LEU A 79 6.58 -16.76 8.46
CA LEU A 79 6.41 -16.88 9.90
C LEU A 79 5.95 -18.29 10.31
N GLY A 80 5.46 -19.09 9.37
CA GLY A 80 4.92 -20.42 9.65
C GLY A 80 3.65 -20.36 10.49
N CYS A 81 2.80 -19.34 10.25
CA CYS A 81 1.56 -19.11 10.99
C CYS A 81 0.35 -19.11 10.04
N GLU A 82 -0.85 -19.27 10.60
CA GLU A 82 -2.10 -19.12 9.87
C GLU A 82 -2.45 -17.63 9.74
N LYS A 83 -3.27 -17.26 8.75
CA LYS A 83 -3.64 -15.86 8.51
C LYS A 83 -4.45 -15.25 9.68
N GLU A 84 -5.18 -16.09 10.42
CA GLU A 84 -5.94 -15.70 11.62
C GLU A 84 -5.03 -15.26 12.78
N GLU A 85 -3.75 -15.63 12.75
CA GLU A 85 -2.74 -15.21 13.73
C GLU A 85 -2.02 -13.91 13.33
N LEU A 86 -2.32 -13.36 12.12
CA LEU A 86 -1.78 -12.09 11.67
C LEU A 86 -2.68 -10.92 12.06
N CYS A 87 -2.05 -9.81 12.42
CA CYS A 87 -2.71 -8.55 12.64
C CYS A 87 -1.94 -7.42 11.95
N PHE A 88 -2.63 -6.67 11.09
CA PHE A 88 -2.07 -5.46 10.47
C PHE A 88 -2.51 -4.24 11.26
N ILE A 89 -1.54 -3.41 11.67
CA ILE A 89 -1.79 -2.15 12.37
C ILE A 89 -1.29 -1.02 11.49
N GLY A 90 -2.15 -0.05 11.20
CA GLY A 90 -1.77 1.08 10.36
C GLY A 90 -2.79 2.20 10.37
N ASP A 91 -2.51 3.24 9.60
CA ASP A 91 -3.27 4.49 9.59
C ASP A 91 -3.93 4.80 8.24
N ARG A 92 -3.71 3.96 7.21
CA ARG A 92 -4.20 4.19 5.87
C ARG A 92 -5.24 3.15 5.46
N LEU A 93 -6.45 3.61 5.11
CA LEU A 93 -7.58 2.73 4.79
C LEU A 93 -7.30 1.85 3.58
N GLU A 94 -6.83 2.44 2.50
CA GLU A 94 -6.70 1.79 1.19
C GLU A 94 -5.60 0.72 1.15
N THR A 95 -4.73 0.70 2.14
CA THR A 95 -3.62 -0.26 2.21
C THR A 95 -3.62 -1.06 3.50
N ASP A 96 -3.44 -0.38 4.65
CA ASP A 96 -3.25 -1.06 5.95
C ASP A 96 -4.52 -1.74 6.45
N ILE A 97 -5.69 -1.15 6.16
CA ILE A 97 -6.97 -1.68 6.61
C ILE A 97 -7.60 -2.56 5.53
N ALA A 98 -7.52 -2.15 4.26
CA ALA A 98 -8.02 -2.95 3.15
C ALA A 98 -7.37 -4.34 3.09
N ILE A 99 -6.07 -4.48 3.44
CA ILE A 99 -5.42 -5.79 3.47
C ILE A 99 -6.12 -6.76 4.42
N GLY A 100 -6.60 -6.27 5.58
CA GLY A 100 -7.37 -7.08 6.51
C GLY A 100 -8.73 -7.46 5.95
N MET A 101 -9.48 -6.48 5.46
CA MET A 101 -10.81 -6.66 4.90
C MET A 101 -10.82 -7.60 3.68
N ASP A 102 -9.89 -7.39 2.75
CA ASP A 102 -9.84 -8.11 1.48
C ASP A 102 -9.31 -9.54 1.61
N ASN A 103 -8.51 -9.83 2.65
CA ASN A 103 -7.86 -11.11 2.82
C ASN A 103 -8.32 -11.90 4.07
N GLY A 104 -9.25 -11.36 4.84
CA GLY A 104 -9.76 -12.02 6.06
C GLY A 104 -8.74 -12.09 7.20
N VAL A 105 -7.93 -11.05 7.34
CA VAL A 105 -6.92 -10.90 8.39
C VAL A 105 -7.33 -9.76 9.33
N THR A 106 -7.01 -9.87 10.61
CA THR A 106 -7.27 -8.79 11.58
C THR A 106 -6.56 -7.50 11.18
N SER A 107 -7.29 -6.38 11.21
CA SER A 107 -6.72 -5.05 11.02
C SER A 107 -7.10 -4.08 12.13
N VAL A 108 -6.16 -3.23 12.53
CA VAL A 108 -6.35 -2.18 13.54
C VAL A 108 -6.01 -0.83 12.93
N LEU A 109 -7.00 0.05 12.86
CA LEU A 109 -6.78 1.44 12.47
C LEU A 109 -6.29 2.26 13.66
N VAL A 110 -5.15 2.95 13.50
CA VAL A 110 -4.68 3.95 14.46
C VAL A 110 -4.90 5.36 13.91
N LEU A 111 -5.52 6.23 14.73
CA LEU A 111 -5.94 7.58 14.32
C LEU A 111 -4.84 8.65 14.49
N THR A 112 -3.57 8.24 14.50
CA THR A 112 -2.43 9.15 14.66
C THR A 112 -1.73 9.52 13.35
N GLY A 113 -2.23 9.04 12.21
CA GLY A 113 -1.61 9.25 10.91
C GLY A 113 -2.55 9.87 9.89
N VAL A 114 -2.66 9.25 8.71
CA VAL A 114 -3.37 9.79 7.53
C VAL A 114 -4.88 9.83 7.70
N THR A 115 -5.48 8.79 8.31
CA THR A 115 -6.94 8.68 8.44
C THR A 115 -7.41 9.24 9.77
N ASP A 116 -8.32 10.21 9.72
CA ASP A 116 -9.06 10.67 10.88
C ASP A 116 -10.39 9.90 11.05
N LEU A 117 -11.03 10.05 12.21
CA LEU A 117 -12.26 9.34 12.54
C LEU A 117 -13.41 9.70 11.57
N ALA A 118 -13.52 10.97 11.17
CA ALA A 118 -14.60 11.43 10.30
C ALA A 118 -14.48 10.86 8.88
N SER A 119 -13.26 10.69 8.38
CA SER A 119 -12.96 10.02 7.10
C SER A 119 -13.24 8.52 7.19
N TYR A 120 -12.84 7.87 8.30
CA TYR A 120 -13.10 6.47 8.55
C TYR A 120 -14.59 6.14 8.59
N GLU A 121 -15.40 6.95 9.28
CA GLU A 121 -16.85 6.74 9.41
C GLU A 121 -17.56 6.76 8.04
N LYS A 122 -17.07 7.56 7.09
CA LYS A 122 -17.62 7.71 5.74
C LYS A 122 -17.11 6.66 4.75
N SER A 123 -16.06 5.96 5.08
CA SER A 123 -15.44 4.94 4.20
C SER A 123 -16.21 3.63 4.26
N ASP A 124 -16.22 2.90 3.14
CA ASP A 124 -16.69 1.51 3.08
C ASP A 124 -15.64 0.53 3.60
N ILE A 125 -14.37 0.96 3.69
CA ILE A 125 -13.26 0.15 4.23
C ILE A 125 -13.32 0.19 5.75
N LYS A 126 -13.53 -0.98 6.38
CA LYS A 126 -13.69 -1.09 7.83
C LYS A 126 -12.59 -1.94 8.46
N ALA A 127 -12.01 -1.42 9.55
CA ALA A 127 -11.06 -2.13 10.39
C ALA A 127 -11.78 -3.10 11.34
N SER A 128 -11.09 -4.15 11.75
CA SER A 128 -11.57 -5.03 12.84
C SER A 128 -11.65 -4.27 14.16
N PHE A 129 -10.69 -3.37 14.40
CA PHE A 129 -10.61 -2.52 15.59
C PHE A 129 -10.11 -1.12 15.23
N VAL A 130 -10.48 -0.13 16.05
CA VAL A 130 -10.01 1.26 15.92
C VAL A 130 -9.41 1.69 17.25
N ALA A 131 -8.18 2.19 17.23
CA ALA A 131 -7.48 2.72 18.39
C ALA A 131 -7.07 4.17 18.19
N LYS A 132 -7.08 4.97 19.25
CA LYS A 132 -6.64 6.37 19.17
C LYS A 132 -5.17 6.49 18.78
N SER A 133 -4.34 5.54 19.22
CA SER A 133 -2.91 5.46 18.92
C SER A 133 -2.38 4.06 19.19
N LEU A 134 -1.20 3.74 18.71
CA LEU A 134 -0.52 2.49 19.07
C LEU A 134 -0.24 2.40 20.58
N LYS A 135 0.04 3.55 21.23
CA LYS A 135 0.21 3.60 22.68
C LYS A 135 -1.08 3.21 23.41
N ALA A 136 -2.23 3.79 23.02
CA ALA A 136 -3.52 3.45 23.61
C ALA A 136 -3.84 1.95 23.44
N LEU A 137 -3.58 1.40 22.25
CA LEU A 137 -3.75 -0.03 21.98
C LEU A 137 -2.89 -0.88 22.91
N SER A 138 -1.64 -0.51 23.15
CA SER A 138 -0.73 -1.29 24.03
C SER A 138 -1.09 -1.22 25.52
N GLU A 139 -1.89 -0.25 25.93
CA GLU A 139 -2.40 -0.13 27.31
C GLU A 139 -3.67 -0.98 27.55
N GLU A 140 -4.31 -1.45 26.47
CA GLU A 140 -5.51 -2.30 26.51
C GLU A 140 -5.20 -3.80 26.35
N LEU A 141 -3.99 -4.15 25.93
CA LEU A 141 -3.50 -5.53 25.78
C LEU A 141 -2.79 -6.03 27.05
#